data_fe272ff1c8f0be0ce4e0f1a38f68d8bd
#
_entry.id   fe272ff1c8f0be0ce4e0f1a38f68d8bd
#
_cell.length_a   1.000
_cell.length_b   1.000
_cell.length_c   1.000
_cell.angle_alpha   90.00
_cell.angle_beta   90.00
_cell.angle_gamma   90.00
#
_symmetry.space_group_name_H-M   'P 1'
#
loop_
_entity.id
_entity.type
_entity.pdbx_description
1 polymer ?
#
loop_
_entity_poly.entity_id
_entity_poly.type
_entity_poly.pdbx_seq_one_letter_code
_entity_poly.pdbx_strand_id
1 'polypeptide(L)'
;MNEKFSKLGFYPSDILLPKKDVDMSKWAVVACDQFTSEPEYWERVEKTVGDAPSTLRLILPEANLKAPNVDEFIADINASMSKYLEEGIFETLKDSLIYIERGQSDGKIRHGLIGMVDLDQYDFTPGSGALIRATEGTVLDRIPPRARVRRNAPIELPHVMLLIDDPEKTVIEPLTAAADKMESVYDFDLMENGGHIKGYKLSAAQIDAVADALTGLTTDEAMKSKYLSLIHISEPTRP
;
A
#
# COMPACT_ATOMS: atom_id res chain seq x y z
N MET A 1 15.29 -14.61 2.30
CA MET A 1 15.38 -13.13 2.32
C MET A 1 16.69 -12.74 1.65
N ASN A 2 16.66 -11.88 0.65
CA ASN A 2 17.88 -11.43 -0.04
C ASN A 2 18.70 -10.57 0.93
N GLU A 3 19.94 -10.99 1.24
CA GLU A 3 20.80 -10.32 2.22
C GLU A 3 21.11 -8.85 1.89
N LYS A 4 21.03 -8.47 0.60
CA LYS A 4 21.19 -7.09 0.14
C LYS A 4 20.20 -6.12 0.80
N PHE A 5 18.99 -6.58 1.13
CA PHE A 5 17.95 -5.74 1.74
C PHE A 5 18.06 -5.62 3.26
N SER A 6 18.91 -6.42 3.93
CA SER A 6 18.93 -6.52 5.40
C SER A 6 19.19 -5.21 6.16
N LYS A 7 19.70 -4.19 5.49
CA LYS A 7 20.01 -2.87 6.09
C LYS A 7 19.25 -1.71 5.43
N LEU A 8 18.27 -2.02 4.58
CA LEU A 8 17.60 -0.99 3.77
C LEU A 8 16.25 -0.56 4.35
N GLY A 9 15.73 -1.25 5.37
CA GLY A 9 14.43 -0.97 5.95
C GLY A 9 13.23 -1.26 5.02
N PHE A 10 13.49 -1.73 3.81
CA PHE A 10 12.50 -2.09 2.79
C PHE A 10 12.90 -3.40 2.14
N TYR A 11 11.94 -4.31 1.90
CA TYR A 11 12.20 -5.68 1.45
C TYR A 11 11.21 -6.16 0.40
N PRO A 12 11.59 -7.13 -0.46
CA PRO A 12 10.65 -7.99 -1.14
C PRO A 12 9.75 -8.74 -0.12
N SER A 13 8.51 -8.99 -0.51
CA SER A 13 7.54 -9.67 0.35
C SER A 13 6.76 -10.74 -0.39
N ASP A 14 6.08 -11.60 0.36
CA ASP A 14 5.04 -12.46 -0.18
C ASP A 14 3.80 -11.61 -0.44
N ILE A 15 3.46 -11.40 -1.70
CA ILE A 15 2.35 -10.55 -2.12
C ILE A 15 1.18 -11.41 -2.55
N LEU A 16 0.02 -11.19 -1.93
CA LEU A 16 -1.24 -11.83 -2.32
C LEU A 16 -1.92 -10.98 -3.40
N LEU A 17 -2.18 -11.59 -4.54
CA LEU A 17 -2.96 -11.01 -5.62
C LEU A 17 -4.26 -11.79 -5.81
N PRO A 18 -5.39 -11.12 -6.12
CA PRO A 18 -6.58 -11.83 -6.55
C PRO A 18 -6.29 -12.67 -7.80
N LYS A 19 -6.85 -13.88 -7.86
CA LYS A 19 -6.78 -14.72 -9.06
C LYS A 19 -7.51 -14.07 -10.23
N LYS A 20 -7.21 -14.52 -11.44
CA LYS A 20 -7.72 -13.95 -12.71
C LYS A 20 -9.24 -14.01 -12.88
N ASP A 21 -9.93 -14.88 -12.14
CA ASP A 21 -11.39 -15.01 -12.11
C ASP A 21 -12.08 -14.02 -11.16
N VAL A 22 -11.31 -13.27 -10.38
CA VAL A 22 -11.85 -12.20 -9.53
C VAL A 22 -12.06 -10.93 -10.36
N ASP A 23 -13.26 -10.36 -10.29
CA ASP A 23 -13.61 -9.11 -10.96
C ASP A 23 -12.91 -7.92 -10.29
N MET A 24 -11.83 -7.43 -10.91
CA MET A 24 -11.02 -6.35 -10.37
C MET A 24 -11.77 -5.02 -10.26
N SER A 25 -12.82 -4.81 -11.06
CA SER A 25 -13.66 -3.60 -10.99
C SER A 25 -14.51 -3.55 -9.70
N LYS A 26 -14.75 -4.71 -9.08
CA LYS A 26 -15.43 -4.87 -7.79
C LYS A 26 -14.47 -5.14 -6.63
N TRP A 27 -13.30 -5.69 -6.95
CA TRP A 27 -12.29 -6.01 -5.96
C TRP A 27 -11.65 -4.77 -5.34
N ALA A 28 -11.14 -3.87 -6.16
CA ALA A 28 -10.31 -2.76 -5.72
C ALA A 28 -11.12 -1.53 -5.36
N VAL A 29 -11.20 -1.22 -4.07
CA VAL A 29 -11.92 -0.07 -3.52
C VAL A 29 -10.95 1.07 -3.25
N VAL A 30 -11.33 2.31 -3.63
CA VAL A 30 -10.59 3.51 -3.26
C VAL A 30 -10.96 3.88 -1.83
N ALA A 31 -10.07 3.58 -0.88
CA ALA A 31 -10.38 3.62 0.55
C ALA A 31 -9.71 4.78 1.31
N CYS A 32 -8.89 5.58 0.65
CA CYS A 32 -8.11 6.65 1.29
C CYS A 32 -8.27 7.96 0.56
N ASP A 33 -8.24 9.05 1.32
CA ASP A 33 -8.03 10.44 0.94
C ASP A 33 -9.07 11.11 0.05
N GLN A 34 -9.63 10.44 -0.95
CA GLN A 34 -10.55 11.08 -1.88
C GLN A 34 -12.00 11.09 -1.40
N PHE A 35 -12.44 10.01 -0.74
CA PHE A 35 -13.87 9.77 -0.48
C PHE A 35 -14.18 9.30 0.95
N THR A 36 -13.18 9.29 1.85
CA THR A 36 -13.30 8.66 3.17
C THR A 36 -14.40 9.23 4.04
N SER A 37 -14.73 10.52 3.90
CA SER A 37 -15.73 11.22 4.68
C SER A 37 -17.10 11.33 3.98
N GLU A 38 -17.28 10.71 2.82
CA GLU A 38 -18.51 10.78 2.04
C GLU A 38 -19.37 9.53 2.21
N PRO A 39 -20.43 9.54 3.04
CA PRO A 39 -21.30 8.36 3.24
C PRO A 39 -21.88 7.81 1.94
N GLU A 40 -22.30 8.71 1.03
CA GLU A 40 -22.91 8.34 -0.25
C GLU A 40 -21.92 7.61 -1.17
N TYR A 41 -20.60 7.87 -1.03
CA TYR A 41 -19.57 7.10 -1.73
C TYR A 41 -19.63 5.63 -1.29
N TRP A 42 -19.64 5.36 0.00
CA TRP A 42 -19.66 4.00 0.54
C TRP A 42 -20.94 3.24 0.19
N GLU A 43 -22.09 3.94 0.13
CA GLU A 43 -23.37 3.34 -0.33
C GLU A 43 -23.27 2.90 -1.81
N ARG A 44 -22.67 3.73 -2.68
CA ARG A 44 -22.48 3.38 -4.09
C ARG A 44 -21.48 2.23 -4.26
N VAL A 45 -20.38 2.23 -3.50
CA VAL A 45 -19.39 1.16 -3.47
C VAL A 45 -20.05 -0.16 -3.05
N GLU A 46 -20.82 -0.16 -1.96
CA GLU A 46 -21.54 -1.34 -1.48
C GLU A 46 -22.49 -1.90 -2.56
N LYS A 47 -23.22 -1.03 -3.23
CA LYS A 47 -24.13 -1.42 -4.32
C LYS A 47 -23.38 -1.99 -5.52
N THR A 48 -22.22 -1.45 -5.85
CA THR A 48 -21.38 -1.91 -6.97
C THR A 48 -20.77 -3.27 -6.68
N VAL A 49 -20.25 -3.45 -5.47
CA VAL A 49 -19.60 -4.69 -5.02
C VAL A 49 -20.63 -5.82 -4.87
N GLY A 50 -21.76 -5.55 -4.21
CA GLY A 50 -22.76 -6.58 -3.88
C GLY A 50 -22.13 -7.73 -3.10
N ASP A 51 -22.39 -8.97 -3.55
CA ASP A 51 -21.89 -10.20 -2.93
C ASP A 51 -20.51 -10.64 -3.47
N ALA A 52 -19.90 -9.86 -4.38
CA ALA A 52 -18.61 -10.22 -4.96
C ALA A 52 -17.46 -10.09 -3.93
N PRO A 53 -16.40 -10.90 -4.04
CA PRO A 53 -15.17 -10.68 -3.29
C PRO A 53 -14.63 -9.27 -3.53
N SER A 54 -14.27 -8.57 -2.43
CA SER A 54 -13.81 -7.18 -2.52
C SER A 54 -12.98 -6.78 -1.31
N THR A 55 -12.03 -5.87 -1.53
CA THR A 55 -11.30 -5.21 -0.44
C THR A 55 -12.21 -4.39 0.47
N LEU A 56 -13.43 -4.05 0.05
CA LEU A 56 -14.44 -3.44 0.91
C LEU A 56 -14.70 -4.27 2.19
N ARG A 57 -14.66 -5.59 2.09
CA ARG A 57 -14.87 -6.51 3.22
C ARG A 57 -13.63 -6.67 4.10
N LEU A 58 -12.49 -6.10 3.70
CA LEU A 58 -11.19 -6.27 4.35
C LEU A 58 -10.69 -4.99 5.03
N ILE A 59 -11.43 -3.89 4.91
CA ILE A 59 -11.04 -2.58 5.45
C ILE A 59 -12.08 -2.06 6.44
N LEU A 60 -11.65 -1.18 7.34
CA LEU A 60 -12.53 -0.43 8.23
C LEU A 60 -12.69 1.00 7.67
N PRO A 61 -13.81 1.32 7.00
CA PRO A 61 -14.08 2.66 6.50
C PRO A 61 -14.04 3.71 7.61
N GLU A 62 -13.60 4.91 7.29
CA GLU A 62 -13.51 6.00 8.29
C GLU A 62 -14.86 6.32 8.93
N ALA A 63 -15.95 6.26 8.17
CA ALA A 63 -17.30 6.43 8.68
C ALA A 63 -17.63 5.49 9.85
N ASN A 64 -16.98 4.31 9.92
CA ASN A 64 -17.25 3.29 10.94
C ASN A 64 -16.26 3.32 12.12
N LEU A 65 -15.20 4.16 12.09
CA LEU A 65 -14.19 4.21 13.15
C LEU A 65 -14.74 4.54 14.53
N LYS A 66 -15.82 5.32 14.59
CA LYS A 66 -16.49 5.75 15.84
C LYS A 66 -17.87 5.13 16.02
N ALA A 67 -18.22 4.12 15.22
CA ALA A 67 -19.50 3.44 15.34
C ALA A 67 -19.59 2.70 16.70
N PRO A 68 -20.79 2.67 17.34
CA PRO A 68 -20.98 1.95 18.60
C PRO A 68 -20.63 0.47 18.51
N ASN A 69 -20.79 -0.14 17.33
CA ASN A 69 -20.52 -1.55 17.03
C ASN A 69 -19.22 -1.77 16.24
N VAL A 70 -18.24 -0.88 16.40
CA VAL A 70 -16.94 -0.99 15.68
C VAL A 70 -16.25 -2.33 15.89
N ASP A 71 -16.43 -2.97 17.04
CA ASP A 71 -15.82 -4.28 17.33
C ASP A 71 -16.45 -5.41 16.50
N GLU A 72 -17.74 -5.32 16.16
CA GLU A 72 -18.40 -6.24 15.22
C GLU A 72 -17.81 -6.09 13.82
N PHE A 73 -17.67 -4.85 13.32
CA PHE A 73 -17.01 -4.61 12.03
C PHE A 73 -15.58 -5.17 11.97
N ILE A 74 -14.81 -5.03 13.06
CA ILE A 74 -13.45 -5.56 13.14
C ILE A 74 -13.47 -7.10 13.08
N ALA A 75 -14.40 -7.74 13.78
CA ALA A 75 -14.55 -9.20 13.76
C ALA A 75 -14.93 -9.71 12.36
N ASP A 76 -15.87 -9.04 11.69
CA ASP A 76 -16.31 -9.37 10.33
C ASP A 76 -15.20 -9.20 9.29
N ILE A 77 -14.36 -8.16 9.43
CA ILE A 77 -13.20 -7.93 8.57
C ILE A 77 -12.21 -9.10 8.72
N ASN A 78 -11.85 -9.47 9.95
CA ASN A 78 -10.91 -10.56 10.19
C ASN A 78 -11.47 -11.92 9.73
N ALA A 79 -12.77 -12.15 9.91
CA ALA A 79 -13.46 -13.33 9.41
C ALA A 79 -13.45 -13.37 7.86
N SER A 80 -13.69 -12.24 7.21
CA SER A 80 -13.64 -12.11 5.74
C SER A 80 -12.24 -12.37 5.19
N MET A 81 -11.19 -11.89 5.86
CA MET A 81 -9.80 -12.17 5.48
C MET A 81 -9.51 -13.68 5.55
N SER A 82 -9.89 -14.34 6.64
CA SER A 82 -9.73 -15.79 6.80
C SER A 82 -10.51 -16.56 5.75
N LYS A 83 -11.77 -16.20 5.53
CA LYS A 83 -12.63 -16.79 4.50
C LYS A 83 -12.00 -16.71 3.12
N TYR A 84 -11.49 -15.55 2.72
CA TYR A 84 -10.88 -15.37 1.40
C TYR A 84 -9.59 -16.19 1.22
N LEU A 85 -8.83 -16.41 2.29
CA LEU A 85 -7.69 -17.32 2.28
C LEU A 85 -8.14 -18.79 2.12
N GLU A 86 -9.16 -19.21 2.85
CA GLU A 86 -9.72 -20.58 2.81
C GLU A 86 -10.36 -20.89 1.45
N GLU A 87 -11.09 -19.95 0.88
CA GLU A 87 -11.68 -20.05 -0.47
C GLU A 87 -10.64 -20.01 -1.58
N GLY A 88 -9.40 -19.63 -1.24
CA GLY A 88 -8.28 -19.62 -2.16
C GLY A 88 -8.44 -18.65 -3.32
N ILE A 89 -9.04 -17.47 -3.07
CA ILE A 89 -9.20 -16.42 -4.10
C ILE A 89 -7.88 -15.70 -4.45
N PHE A 90 -6.82 -15.97 -3.70
CA PHE A 90 -5.51 -15.37 -3.96
C PHE A 90 -4.55 -16.32 -4.64
N GLU A 91 -3.66 -15.75 -5.44
CA GLU A 91 -2.37 -16.31 -5.79
C GLU A 91 -1.26 -15.56 -5.05
N THR A 92 -0.15 -16.23 -4.76
CA THR A 92 0.96 -15.64 -4.00
C THR A 92 2.17 -15.45 -4.90
N LEU A 93 2.63 -14.21 -5.02
CA LEU A 93 3.95 -13.89 -5.54
C LEU A 93 4.94 -13.94 -4.39
N LYS A 94 5.83 -14.94 -4.41
CA LYS A 94 6.84 -15.16 -3.37
C LYS A 94 8.02 -14.21 -3.54
N ASP A 95 8.49 -13.64 -2.39
CA ASP A 95 9.71 -12.84 -2.29
C ASP A 95 9.82 -11.79 -3.42
N SER A 96 8.76 -11.01 -3.61
CA SER A 96 8.53 -10.18 -4.79
C SER A 96 8.43 -8.69 -4.45
N LEU A 97 8.72 -7.86 -5.44
CA LEU A 97 8.36 -6.45 -5.50
C LEU A 97 7.44 -6.23 -6.70
N ILE A 98 6.49 -5.30 -6.57
CA ILE A 98 5.65 -4.83 -7.68
C ILE A 98 5.95 -3.36 -7.94
N TYR A 99 6.28 -3.02 -9.19
CA TYR A 99 6.26 -1.64 -9.66
C TYR A 99 4.84 -1.26 -10.03
N ILE A 100 4.37 -0.09 -9.60
CA ILE A 100 3.01 0.39 -9.85
C ILE A 100 2.98 1.71 -10.59
N GLU A 101 1.97 1.86 -11.44
CA GLU A 101 1.56 3.11 -12.07
C GLU A 101 0.12 3.42 -11.66
N ARG A 102 -0.09 4.54 -11.02
CA ARG A 102 -1.40 5.00 -10.56
C ARG A 102 -1.79 6.27 -11.31
N GLY A 103 -2.58 6.12 -12.37
CA GLY A 103 -3.18 7.23 -13.10
C GLY A 103 -4.28 7.89 -12.28
N GLN A 104 -4.26 9.21 -12.19
CA GLN A 104 -5.26 10.02 -11.50
C GLN A 104 -6.15 10.77 -12.49
N SER A 105 -7.32 11.25 -12.03
CA SER A 105 -8.28 11.97 -12.86
C SER A 105 -7.74 13.30 -13.44
N ASP A 106 -6.70 13.88 -12.82
CA ASP A 106 -6.02 15.08 -13.30
C ASP A 106 -4.95 14.81 -14.38
N GLY A 107 -4.84 13.55 -14.83
CA GLY A 107 -3.89 13.11 -15.84
C GLY A 107 -2.48 12.83 -15.33
N LYS A 108 -2.21 13.01 -14.04
CA LYS A 108 -0.92 12.65 -13.46
C LYS A 108 -0.83 11.16 -13.19
N ILE A 109 0.39 10.62 -13.31
CA ILE A 109 0.68 9.23 -12.98
C ILE A 109 1.64 9.23 -11.79
N ARG A 110 1.26 8.53 -10.73
CA ARG A 110 2.13 8.25 -9.61
C ARG A 110 2.82 6.91 -9.85
N HIS A 111 4.13 6.89 -9.68
CA HIS A 111 4.97 5.71 -9.81
C HIS A 111 5.45 5.27 -8.43
N GLY A 112 5.57 3.96 -8.21
CA GLY A 112 6.01 3.47 -6.91
C GLY A 112 6.38 2.00 -6.91
N LEU A 113 6.85 1.54 -5.74
CA LEU A 113 7.14 0.14 -5.45
C LEU A 113 6.28 -0.35 -4.30
N ILE A 114 5.75 -1.57 -4.42
CA ILE A 114 5.11 -2.30 -3.33
C ILE A 114 6.10 -3.33 -2.80
N GLY A 115 6.28 -3.32 -1.50
CA GLY A 115 7.11 -4.26 -0.76
C GLY A 115 6.81 -4.17 0.72
N MET A 116 7.66 -4.73 1.55
CA MET A 116 7.53 -4.76 3.01
C MET A 116 8.49 -3.75 3.65
N VAL A 117 8.08 -3.17 4.77
CA VAL A 117 8.85 -2.19 5.54
C VAL A 117 9.23 -2.79 6.89
N ASP A 118 10.48 -2.58 7.32
CA ASP A 118 10.94 -2.94 8.65
C ASP A 118 10.55 -1.86 9.66
N LEU A 119 9.58 -2.17 10.50
CA LEU A 119 9.09 -1.22 11.51
C LEU A 119 10.10 -0.97 12.63
N ASP A 120 11.08 -1.84 12.83
CA ASP A 120 12.18 -1.61 13.79
C ASP A 120 13.14 -0.51 13.31
N GLN A 121 13.12 -0.18 12.00
CA GLN A 121 13.88 0.92 11.40
C GLN A 121 13.09 2.24 11.33
N TYR A 122 11.84 2.25 11.83
CA TYR A 122 10.99 3.42 11.83
C TYR A 122 11.04 4.15 13.18
N ASP A 123 11.22 5.48 13.12
CA ASP A 123 11.11 6.35 14.28
C ASP A 123 10.34 7.63 13.92
N PHE A 124 9.29 7.91 14.68
CA PHE A 124 8.47 9.10 14.53
C PHE A 124 8.98 10.34 15.27
N THR A 125 10.07 10.19 16.03
CA THR A 125 10.65 11.29 16.80
C THR A 125 11.22 12.37 15.86
N PRO A 126 10.80 13.64 15.97
CA PRO A 126 11.36 14.71 15.17
C PRO A 126 12.89 14.80 15.29
N GLY A 127 13.58 14.81 14.15
CA GLY A 127 15.04 14.85 14.10
C GLY A 127 15.74 13.51 14.31
N SER A 128 14.99 12.42 14.33
CA SER A 128 15.55 11.06 14.40
C SER A 128 16.52 10.79 13.25
N GLY A 129 17.56 10.00 13.51
CA GLY A 129 18.51 9.45 12.54
C GLY A 129 18.08 8.11 11.94
N ALA A 130 16.86 7.62 12.25
CA ALA A 130 16.37 6.34 11.72
C ALA A 130 16.30 6.32 10.19
N LEU A 131 16.38 5.12 9.60
CA LEU A 131 16.23 4.94 8.14
C LEU A 131 14.87 5.44 7.65
N ILE A 132 13.81 5.08 8.37
CA ILE A 132 12.45 5.46 8.03
C ILE A 132 11.96 6.47 9.06
N ARG A 133 11.52 7.64 8.59
CA ARG A 133 11.12 8.77 9.43
C ARG A 133 9.68 9.15 9.17
N ALA A 134 9.03 9.78 10.15
CA ALA A 134 7.72 10.41 9.94
C ALA A 134 7.88 11.73 9.18
N THR A 135 6.95 12.02 8.25
CA THR A 135 6.83 13.34 7.62
C THR A 135 5.93 14.26 8.42
N GLU A 136 4.97 13.70 9.16
CA GLU A 136 3.93 14.42 9.90
C GLU A 136 3.48 13.65 11.14
N GLY A 137 2.71 14.31 12.00
CA GLY A 137 2.10 13.66 13.16
C GLY A 137 0.82 12.91 12.78
N THR A 138 0.60 11.76 13.41
CA THR A 138 -0.62 10.97 13.25
C THR A 138 -1.76 11.48 14.14
N VAL A 139 -3.00 11.41 13.65
CA VAL A 139 -4.20 11.65 14.45
C VAL A 139 -4.40 10.48 15.42
N LEU A 140 -4.11 10.71 16.70
CA LEU A 140 -4.04 9.66 17.72
C LEU A 140 -5.35 8.88 17.88
N ASP A 141 -6.49 9.54 17.78
CA ASP A 141 -7.82 8.91 17.93
C ASP A 141 -8.13 7.84 16.87
N ARG A 142 -7.43 7.88 15.72
CA ARG A 142 -7.60 6.93 14.62
C ARG A 142 -6.77 5.66 14.78
N ILE A 143 -5.77 5.68 15.67
CA ILE A 143 -4.84 4.55 15.86
C ILE A 143 -5.53 3.34 16.50
N PRO A 144 -6.28 3.46 17.64
CA PRO A 144 -6.75 2.28 18.36
C PRO A 144 -7.66 1.36 17.53
N PRO A 145 -8.69 1.83 16.78
CA PRO A 145 -9.53 0.93 16.01
C PRO A 145 -8.76 0.28 14.85
N ARG A 146 -7.86 0.99 14.19
CA ARG A 146 -7.03 0.45 13.11
C ARG A 146 -6.03 -0.60 13.63
N ALA A 147 -5.42 -0.36 14.79
CA ALA A 147 -4.54 -1.33 15.44
C ALA A 147 -5.30 -2.60 15.85
N ARG A 148 -6.58 -2.49 16.26
CA ARG A 148 -7.41 -3.67 16.59
C ARG A 148 -7.71 -4.53 15.38
N VAL A 149 -7.98 -3.93 14.20
CA VAL A 149 -8.12 -4.69 12.94
C VAL A 149 -6.87 -5.53 12.70
N ARG A 150 -5.68 -4.92 12.78
CA ARG A 150 -4.40 -5.56 12.45
C ARG A 150 -3.97 -6.62 13.45
N ARG A 151 -4.38 -6.52 14.72
CA ARG A 151 -3.95 -7.44 15.79
C ARG A 151 -4.21 -8.90 15.46
N ASN A 152 -5.32 -9.21 14.82
CA ASN A 152 -5.75 -10.57 14.47
C ASN A 152 -5.89 -10.78 12.95
N ALA A 153 -5.46 -9.80 12.14
CA ALA A 153 -5.57 -9.87 10.70
C ALA A 153 -4.56 -10.88 10.13
N PRO A 154 -5.01 -11.89 9.37
CA PRO A 154 -4.10 -12.81 8.71
C PRO A 154 -3.47 -12.23 7.43
N ILE A 155 -3.95 -11.07 6.97
CA ILE A 155 -3.48 -10.35 5.77
C ILE A 155 -3.20 -8.91 6.16
N GLU A 156 -2.07 -8.34 5.70
CA GLU A 156 -1.80 -6.91 5.85
C GLU A 156 -2.48 -6.12 4.73
N LEU A 157 -3.34 -5.21 5.13
CA LEU A 157 -4.08 -4.28 4.27
C LEU A 157 -4.62 -3.12 5.14
N PRO A 158 -4.69 -1.86 4.72
CA PRO A 158 -4.18 -1.21 3.51
C PRO A 158 -2.69 -0.90 3.56
N HIS A 159 -2.09 -0.60 2.40
CA HIS A 159 -0.69 -0.21 2.30
C HIS A 159 -0.44 1.16 2.93
N VAL A 160 0.75 1.33 3.54
CA VAL A 160 1.26 2.63 3.92
C VAL A 160 2.04 3.24 2.74
N MET A 161 2.04 4.56 2.64
CA MET A 161 2.80 5.26 1.60
C MET A 161 4.07 5.85 2.22
N LEU A 162 5.21 5.61 1.54
CA LEU A 162 6.47 6.25 1.87
C LEU A 162 6.92 7.09 0.68
N LEU A 163 7.54 8.23 0.98
CA LEU A 163 8.34 8.98 0.01
C LEU A 163 9.77 8.51 0.09
N ILE A 164 10.38 8.33 -1.07
CA ILE A 164 11.82 8.10 -1.21
C ILE A 164 12.52 9.41 -1.57
N ASP A 165 13.60 9.73 -0.89
CA ASP A 165 14.46 10.87 -1.22
C ASP A 165 15.58 10.41 -2.17
N ASP A 166 15.29 10.47 -3.47
CA ASP A 166 16.15 10.02 -4.57
C ASP A 166 16.26 11.13 -5.63
N PRO A 167 17.06 12.17 -5.37
CA PRO A 167 17.19 13.29 -6.30
C PRO A 167 17.81 12.90 -7.64
N GLU A 168 18.62 11.84 -7.68
CA GLU A 168 19.25 11.33 -8.89
C GLU A 168 18.37 10.34 -9.67
N LYS A 169 17.16 10.03 -9.15
CA LYS A 169 16.15 9.19 -9.82
C LYS A 169 16.67 7.79 -10.18
N THR A 170 17.33 7.16 -9.24
CA THR A 170 18.02 5.89 -9.42
C THR A 170 17.17 4.66 -9.15
N VAL A 171 16.03 4.81 -8.44
CA VAL A 171 15.20 3.68 -8.01
C VAL A 171 13.96 3.50 -8.90
N ILE A 172 13.11 4.51 -9.01
CA ILE A 172 11.80 4.39 -9.66
C ILE A 172 11.90 4.59 -11.18
N GLU A 173 12.63 5.60 -11.64
CA GLU A 173 12.68 5.98 -13.05
C GLU A 173 13.28 4.90 -13.96
N PRO A 174 14.29 4.12 -13.57
CA PRO A 174 14.75 2.98 -14.37
C PRO A 174 13.66 1.90 -14.55
N LEU A 175 12.79 1.70 -13.55
CA LEU A 175 11.67 0.78 -13.65
C LEU A 175 10.59 1.34 -14.57
N THR A 176 10.28 2.62 -14.48
CA THR A 176 9.36 3.30 -15.40
C THR A 176 9.80 3.13 -16.86
N ALA A 177 11.09 3.31 -17.13
CA ALA A 177 11.65 3.15 -18.48
C ALA A 177 11.62 1.68 -18.99
N ALA A 178 11.50 0.71 -18.09
CA ALA A 178 11.47 -0.71 -18.42
C ALA A 178 10.07 -1.34 -18.38
N ALA A 179 9.04 -0.59 -17.96
CA ALA A 179 7.70 -1.10 -17.65
C ALA A 179 7.07 -1.93 -18.78
N ASP A 180 7.20 -1.47 -20.02
CA ASP A 180 6.66 -2.17 -21.21
C ASP A 180 7.24 -3.58 -21.44
N LYS A 181 8.37 -3.90 -20.77
CA LYS A 181 9.05 -5.21 -20.86
C LYS A 181 8.83 -6.08 -19.64
N MET A 182 8.11 -5.59 -18.64
CA MET A 182 7.84 -6.32 -17.41
C MET A 182 6.60 -7.20 -17.55
N GLU A 183 6.51 -8.20 -16.69
CA GLU A 183 5.31 -9.02 -16.51
C GLU A 183 4.22 -8.19 -15.84
N SER A 184 3.13 -7.89 -16.57
CA SER A 184 1.96 -7.23 -15.98
C SER A 184 1.20 -8.22 -15.10
N VAL A 185 0.92 -7.83 -13.86
CA VAL A 185 0.15 -8.62 -12.89
C VAL A 185 -1.27 -8.10 -12.71
N TYR A 186 -1.52 -6.83 -12.99
CA TYR A 186 -2.85 -6.23 -13.10
C TYR A 186 -2.80 -4.93 -13.93
N ASP A 187 -3.93 -4.64 -14.60
CA ASP A 187 -4.13 -3.44 -15.43
C ASP A 187 -5.64 -3.20 -15.53
N PHE A 188 -6.19 -2.22 -14.79
CA PHE A 188 -7.63 -1.98 -14.73
C PHE A 188 -7.99 -0.58 -14.23
N ASP A 189 -9.25 -0.18 -14.52
CA ASP A 189 -9.84 1.06 -14.00
C ASP A 189 -10.44 0.84 -12.61
N LEU A 190 -10.22 1.80 -11.72
CA LEU A 190 -10.79 1.81 -10.39
C LEU A 190 -12.23 2.34 -10.42
N MET A 191 -13.10 1.76 -9.56
CA MET A 191 -14.48 2.19 -9.41
C MET A 191 -14.58 3.68 -9.04
N GLU A 192 -15.76 4.26 -9.23
CA GLU A 192 -16.09 5.65 -8.86
C GLU A 192 -15.14 6.69 -9.50
N ASN A 193 -14.71 6.46 -10.74
CA ASN A 193 -13.73 7.29 -11.44
C ASN A 193 -12.41 7.47 -10.66
N GLY A 194 -12.07 6.48 -9.84
CA GLY A 194 -10.87 6.49 -9.03
C GLY A 194 -9.56 6.52 -9.81
N GLY A 195 -9.60 6.50 -11.15
CA GLY A 195 -8.46 6.49 -12.06
C GLY A 195 -8.04 5.07 -12.46
N HIS A 196 -6.85 4.92 -12.99
CA HIS A 196 -6.33 3.69 -13.55
C HIS A 196 -5.13 3.17 -12.75
N ILE A 197 -4.98 1.86 -12.62
CA ILE A 197 -3.85 1.26 -11.93
C ILE A 197 -3.25 0.10 -12.72
N LYS A 198 -1.92 0.10 -12.83
CA LYS A 198 -1.13 -1.00 -13.40
C LYS A 198 -0.11 -1.49 -12.39
N GLY A 199 0.12 -2.78 -12.39
CA GLY A 199 1.16 -3.41 -11.59
C GLY A 199 2.01 -4.33 -12.42
N TYR A 200 3.31 -4.29 -12.16
CA TYR A 200 4.31 -5.09 -12.87
C TYR A 200 5.21 -5.80 -11.87
N LYS A 201 5.33 -7.12 -12.03
CA LYS A 201 6.23 -7.93 -11.20
C LYS A 201 7.67 -7.67 -11.61
N LEU A 202 8.53 -7.40 -10.63
CA LEU A 202 9.96 -7.29 -10.88
C LEU A 202 10.60 -8.67 -11.08
N SER A 203 11.50 -8.75 -12.05
CA SER A 203 12.40 -9.89 -12.18
C SER A 203 13.48 -9.86 -11.09
N ALA A 204 14.15 -10.98 -10.84
CA ALA A 204 15.24 -11.07 -9.86
C ALA A 204 16.34 -10.02 -10.12
N ALA A 205 16.69 -9.79 -11.39
CA ALA A 205 17.69 -8.79 -11.76
C ALA A 205 17.25 -7.36 -11.44
N GLN A 206 15.95 -7.05 -11.59
CA GLN A 206 15.39 -5.74 -11.23
C GLN A 206 15.31 -5.57 -9.72
N ILE A 207 14.98 -6.62 -8.97
CA ILE A 207 14.99 -6.62 -7.50
C ILE A 207 16.42 -6.33 -7.01
N ASP A 208 17.43 -6.98 -7.58
CA ASP A 208 18.84 -6.73 -7.24
C ASP A 208 19.27 -5.29 -7.57
N ALA A 209 18.85 -4.76 -8.72
CA ALA A 209 19.13 -3.38 -9.11
C ALA A 209 18.47 -2.36 -8.15
N VAL A 210 17.25 -2.63 -7.71
CA VAL A 210 16.57 -1.82 -6.67
C VAL A 210 17.35 -1.85 -5.36
N ALA A 211 17.83 -3.01 -4.91
CA ALA A 211 18.63 -3.12 -3.70
C ALA A 211 19.94 -2.32 -3.80
N ASP A 212 20.63 -2.39 -4.94
CA ASP A 212 21.87 -1.66 -5.17
C ASP A 212 21.63 -0.13 -5.19
N ALA A 213 20.54 0.33 -5.84
CA ALA A 213 20.14 1.74 -5.85
C ALA A 213 19.79 2.25 -4.44
N LEU A 214 18.97 1.50 -3.69
CA LEU A 214 18.63 1.82 -2.30
C LEU A 214 19.86 1.87 -1.40
N THR A 215 20.83 0.98 -1.61
CA THR A 215 22.10 1.00 -0.86
C THR A 215 22.85 2.32 -1.07
N GLY A 216 22.84 2.87 -2.28
CA GLY A 216 23.41 4.18 -2.58
C GLY A 216 22.76 5.32 -1.79
N LEU A 217 21.48 5.20 -1.49
CA LEU A 217 20.71 6.22 -0.74
C LEU A 217 20.87 6.10 0.79
N THR A 218 21.44 5.02 1.30
CA THR A 218 21.66 4.79 2.74
C THR A 218 23.06 5.13 3.21
N THR A 219 23.88 5.82 2.41
CA THR A 219 25.20 6.31 2.82
C THR A 219 25.05 7.40 3.88
N ASP A 220 26.07 7.57 4.74
CA ASP A 220 26.09 8.58 5.81
C ASP A 220 25.80 10.01 5.28
N GLU A 221 26.22 10.31 4.07
CA GLU A 221 25.98 11.59 3.44
C GLU A 221 24.53 11.74 2.95
N ALA A 222 23.99 10.73 2.28
CA ALA A 222 22.59 10.70 1.86
C ALA A 222 21.63 10.75 3.04
N MET A 223 21.97 10.07 4.14
CA MET A 223 21.16 10.04 5.37
C MET A 223 21.11 11.37 6.14
N LYS A 224 21.96 12.35 5.82
CA LYS A 224 21.82 13.72 6.35
C LYS A 224 20.54 14.40 5.85
N SER A 225 20.05 14.01 4.68
CA SER A 225 18.76 14.37 4.13
C SER A 225 17.67 13.41 4.68
N LYS A 226 16.94 12.74 3.82
CA LYS A 226 15.94 11.73 4.20
C LYS A 226 16.07 10.57 3.23
N TYR A 227 16.03 9.35 3.74
CA TYR A 227 16.01 8.17 2.88
C TYR A 227 14.57 7.75 2.56
N LEU A 228 13.84 7.28 3.57
CA LEU A 228 12.42 6.97 3.46
C LEU A 228 11.63 7.80 4.47
N SER A 229 10.51 8.34 4.04
CA SER A 229 9.63 9.14 4.88
C SER A 229 8.21 8.61 4.77
N LEU A 230 7.67 8.13 5.88
CA LEU A 230 6.30 7.63 5.96
C LEU A 230 5.33 8.81 5.95
N ILE A 231 4.44 8.81 4.96
CA ILE A 231 3.29 9.71 4.92
C ILE A 231 2.18 9.04 5.69
N HIS A 232 1.78 9.64 6.80
CA HIS A 232 0.48 9.35 7.36
C HIS A 232 -0.54 10.05 6.48
N ILE A 233 -1.29 9.27 5.71
CA ILE A 233 -2.39 9.78 4.94
C ILE A 233 -3.46 10.21 5.95
N SER A 234 -3.30 11.42 6.47
CA SER A 234 -4.36 12.16 7.14
C SER A 234 -5.15 12.92 6.08
N GLU A 235 -6.43 13.12 6.30
CA GLU A 235 -7.23 13.95 5.40
C GLU A 235 -6.51 15.26 5.10
N PRO A 236 -6.58 15.77 3.84
CA PRO A 236 -6.10 17.09 3.55
C PRO A 236 -6.79 18.05 4.51
N THR A 237 -6.02 18.77 5.30
CA THR A 237 -6.53 19.92 6.04
C THR A 237 -7.14 20.83 5.00
N ARG A 238 -8.47 20.87 4.94
CA ARG A 238 -9.17 21.87 4.11
C ARG A 238 -8.77 23.25 4.61
N PRO A 239 -8.42 24.16 3.70
CA PRO A 239 -8.14 25.55 4.06
C PRO A 239 -9.39 26.21 4.65
#